data_f9bd72d82b04133d8e0eb6dbb87e2cec
#
_entry.id   f9bd72d82b04133d8e0eb6dbb87e2cec
#
_cell.length_a   1.000
_cell.length_b   1.000
_cell.length_c   1.000
_cell.angle_alpha   90.00
_cell.angle_beta   90.00
_cell.angle_gamma   90.00
#
_symmetry.space_group_name_H-M   'P 1'
#
loop_
_entity.id
_entity.type
_entity.pdbx_description
1 polymer ?
#
loop_
_entity_poly.entity_id
_entity_poly.type
_entity_poly.pdbx_seq_one_letter_code
_entity_poly.pdbx_strand_id
1 'polypeptide(L)'
;MIARIGKFLRSKPVIFAALAGLALAILLVAVFMRYIFSGLPPVYEMEEYTPSLTTKVFDRNNKLIHEFSIEKRSMVPLEDIPVDLQNAVVAMEDRDFFSHPGFSIRGIVRAGLYDLLTGRAKQGASTLTQQLSRGVFLTQEKKLIRKIREIILAIQIEHQFSKREILQLYLNEIYLGSGAYGVKAAAKKYFNKELSELTTGEAALLVGLIPAPGRYNPFANPTLAKQRRDLVLEVMHQQNYISQEELDKAKQEPLPEKPPVAETAPGQYFIEHIRRILEPKYGMDVLWKAGLNIYTTVDIDQQAAAEKIMNEALQRYDEQVAKGLGIEIDPHDTEAEATDEEEEAEPKDPQAEYPRLQGAFMVRDVKSGAVRVLVGGRGFDESKFNRATQAKRQPGSSFKPYVWMAALEKGYTPATLVKDLPTMFY
;
A
#
# COMPACT_ATOMS: atom_id res chain seq x y z
N MET A 1 -53.13 7.34 41.31
CA MET A 1 -52.04 7.83 40.46
C MET A 1 -52.39 7.72 38.96
N ILE A 2 -52.88 6.62 38.46
CA ILE A 2 -53.27 6.38 37.05
C ILE A 2 -54.39 7.31 36.57
N ALA A 3 -55.42 7.60 37.41
CA ALA A 3 -56.52 8.50 37.07
C ALA A 3 -56.12 9.99 36.95
N ARG A 4 -55.04 10.43 37.61
CA ARG A 4 -54.46 11.78 37.46
C ARG A 4 -53.67 11.93 36.16
N ILE A 5 -52.99 10.90 35.71
CA ILE A 5 -52.26 10.88 34.44
C ILE A 5 -53.24 10.93 33.25
N GLY A 6 -54.36 10.20 33.32
CA GLY A 6 -55.39 10.24 32.29
C GLY A 6 -56.12 11.57 32.14
N LYS A 7 -56.25 12.38 33.23
CA LYS A 7 -56.83 13.74 33.17
C LYS A 7 -55.84 14.78 32.63
N PHE A 8 -54.52 14.61 32.89
CA PHE A 8 -53.44 15.47 32.38
C PHE A 8 -53.28 15.32 30.87
N LEU A 9 -53.39 14.09 30.36
CA LEU A 9 -53.29 13.80 28.91
C LEU A 9 -54.51 14.29 28.09
N ARG A 10 -55.65 14.62 28.74
CA ARG A 10 -56.85 15.16 28.07
C ARG A 10 -56.91 16.67 27.93
N SER A 11 -55.95 17.43 28.45
CA SER A 11 -55.91 18.88 28.24
C SER A 11 -55.43 19.18 26.80
N LYS A 12 -56.23 19.94 26.06
CA LYS A 12 -55.92 20.33 24.67
C LYS A 12 -54.48 20.86 24.49
N PRO A 13 -53.92 21.72 25.36
CA PRO A 13 -52.55 22.21 25.22
C PRO A 13 -51.47 21.10 25.38
N VAL A 14 -51.70 20.09 26.24
CA VAL A 14 -50.73 18.97 26.42
C VAL A 14 -50.71 18.05 25.19
N ILE A 15 -51.90 17.81 24.60
CA ILE A 15 -51.99 17.05 23.35
C ILE A 15 -51.30 17.80 22.21
N PHE A 16 -51.52 19.11 22.09
CA PHE A 16 -50.84 19.94 21.08
C PHE A 16 -49.32 19.96 21.28
N ALA A 17 -48.84 20.09 22.51
CA ALA A 17 -47.41 20.05 22.82
C ALA A 17 -46.79 18.65 22.48
N ALA A 18 -47.52 17.56 22.78
CA ALA A 18 -47.10 16.23 22.46
C ALA A 18 -47.03 15.98 20.93
N LEU A 19 -48.05 16.45 20.19
CA LEU A 19 -48.08 16.37 18.73
C LEU A 19 -47.00 17.23 18.08
N ALA A 20 -46.76 18.45 18.58
CA ALA A 20 -45.66 19.31 18.11
C ALA A 20 -44.28 18.67 18.38
N GLY A 21 -44.09 18.10 19.57
CA GLY A 21 -42.87 17.35 19.92
C GLY A 21 -42.64 16.12 19.01
N LEU A 22 -43.70 15.36 18.71
CA LEU A 22 -43.66 14.24 17.80
C LEU A 22 -43.33 14.69 16.36
N ALA A 23 -43.96 15.76 15.88
CA ALA A 23 -43.72 16.33 14.57
C ALA A 23 -42.25 16.81 14.42
N LEU A 24 -41.73 17.50 15.47
CA LEU A 24 -40.34 17.91 15.52
C LEU A 24 -39.39 16.71 15.52
N ALA A 25 -39.70 15.68 16.29
CA ALA A 25 -38.88 14.44 16.31
C ALA A 25 -38.86 13.74 14.93
N ILE A 26 -40.02 13.65 14.27
CA ILE A 26 -40.13 13.12 12.91
C ILE A 26 -39.31 13.97 11.92
N LEU A 27 -39.42 15.30 12.02
CA LEU A 27 -38.64 16.21 11.17
C LEU A 27 -37.13 16.02 11.38
N LEU A 28 -36.68 15.95 12.63
CA LEU A 28 -35.26 15.72 12.95
C LEU A 28 -34.76 14.37 12.42
N VAL A 29 -35.58 13.32 12.57
CA VAL A 29 -35.28 12.00 12.00
C VAL A 29 -35.20 12.07 10.46
N ALA A 30 -36.15 12.76 9.82
CA ALA A 30 -36.17 12.92 8.37
C ALA A 30 -34.93 13.69 7.86
N VAL A 31 -34.56 14.78 8.52
CA VAL A 31 -33.35 15.56 8.21
C VAL A 31 -32.08 14.69 8.40
N PHE A 32 -32.02 13.97 9.52
CA PHE A 32 -30.91 13.05 9.79
C PHE A 32 -30.81 11.94 8.75
N MET A 33 -31.92 11.30 8.40
CA MET A 33 -31.96 10.27 7.34
C MET A 33 -31.55 10.87 6.00
N ARG A 34 -32.07 12.05 5.62
CA ARG A 34 -31.64 12.74 4.40
C ARG A 34 -30.13 12.99 4.40
N TYR A 35 -29.55 13.41 5.52
CA TYR A 35 -28.10 13.60 5.66
C TYR A 35 -27.32 12.29 5.50
N ILE A 36 -27.79 11.18 6.07
CA ILE A 36 -27.18 9.86 5.91
C ILE A 36 -27.19 9.42 4.45
N PHE A 37 -28.37 9.52 3.79
CA PHE A 37 -28.55 9.04 2.42
C PHE A 37 -27.89 9.94 1.36
N SER A 38 -27.81 11.25 1.59
CA SER A 38 -27.20 12.18 0.61
C SER A 38 -25.70 11.97 0.36
N GLY A 39 -25.03 11.24 1.22
CA GLY A 39 -23.59 10.93 1.07
C GLY A 39 -23.32 9.48 0.71
N LEU A 40 -24.34 8.68 0.34
CA LEU A 40 -24.13 7.30 -0.08
C LEU A 40 -23.85 7.26 -1.58
N PRO A 41 -22.74 6.63 -2.00
CA PRO A 41 -22.49 6.35 -3.41
C PRO A 41 -23.44 5.26 -3.92
N PRO A 42 -23.78 5.28 -5.20
CA PRO A 42 -24.64 4.26 -5.80
C PRO A 42 -23.88 2.93 -5.95
N VAL A 43 -24.46 1.85 -5.44
CA VAL A 43 -23.83 0.51 -5.43
C VAL A 43 -23.72 -0.09 -6.84
N TYR A 44 -24.55 0.34 -7.80
CA TYR A 44 -24.44 -0.11 -9.20
C TYR A 44 -23.12 0.26 -9.87
N GLU A 45 -22.39 1.25 -9.37
CA GLU A 45 -21.03 1.55 -9.82
C GLU A 45 -20.04 0.38 -9.63
N MET A 46 -20.38 -0.61 -8.79
CA MET A 46 -19.61 -1.85 -8.69
C MET A 46 -19.82 -2.79 -9.88
N GLU A 47 -20.97 -2.75 -10.57
CA GLU A 47 -21.22 -3.52 -11.80
C GLU A 47 -20.54 -2.88 -13.02
N GLU A 48 -20.52 -1.55 -13.05
CA GLU A 48 -19.84 -0.76 -14.10
C GLU A 48 -18.36 -0.50 -13.78
N TYR A 49 -17.78 -1.22 -12.81
CA TYR A 49 -16.36 -1.11 -12.53
C TYR A 49 -15.56 -1.49 -13.77
N THR A 50 -15.53 -0.57 -14.72
CA THR A 50 -14.59 -0.61 -15.84
C THR A 50 -13.20 -0.49 -15.23
N PRO A 51 -12.35 -1.53 -15.38
CA PRO A 51 -10.98 -1.44 -14.90
C PRO A 51 -10.38 -0.15 -15.46
N SER A 52 -9.85 0.69 -14.56
CA SER A 52 -9.14 1.91 -14.95
C SER A 52 -8.14 1.55 -16.05
N LEU A 53 -8.18 2.28 -17.15
CA LEU A 53 -7.30 2.02 -18.27
C LEU A 53 -5.86 2.18 -17.80
N THR A 54 -5.04 1.15 -18.00
CA THR A 54 -3.65 1.14 -17.59
C THR A 54 -2.85 2.14 -18.42
N THR A 55 -2.16 3.08 -17.78
CA THR A 55 -1.20 3.94 -18.46
C THR A 55 0.09 3.19 -18.72
N LYS A 56 0.51 3.12 -19.97
CA LYS A 56 1.68 2.35 -20.41
C LYS A 56 2.87 3.26 -20.64
N VAL A 57 4.04 2.83 -20.18
CA VAL A 57 5.31 3.53 -20.40
C VAL A 57 6.18 2.72 -21.35
N PHE A 58 6.61 3.37 -22.39
CA PHE A 58 7.43 2.77 -23.43
C PHE A 58 8.83 3.39 -23.45
N ASP A 59 9.83 2.58 -23.75
CA ASP A 59 11.18 3.02 -23.99
C ASP A 59 11.31 3.71 -25.39
N ARG A 60 12.52 4.15 -25.74
CA ARG A 60 12.80 4.76 -27.05
C ARG A 60 12.55 3.83 -28.25
N ASN A 61 12.53 2.53 -28.03
CA ASN A 61 12.34 1.50 -29.05
C ASN A 61 10.89 0.97 -29.06
N ASN A 62 9.96 1.65 -28.39
CA ASN A 62 8.57 1.24 -28.19
C ASN A 62 8.40 -0.08 -27.43
N LYS A 63 9.40 -0.50 -26.65
CA LYS A 63 9.28 -1.63 -25.75
C LYS A 63 8.53 -1.20 -24.50
N LEU A 64 7.50 -1.93 -24.09
CA LEU A 64 6.77 -1.67 -22.84
C LEU A 64 7.70 -1.94 -21.66
N ILE A 65 7.93 -0.93 -20.81
CA ILE A 65 8.84 -0.99 -19.67
C ILE A 65 8.16 -0.84 -18.33
N HIS A 66 6.98 -0.23 -18.30
CA HIS A 66 6.21 -0.06 -17.07
C HIS A 66 4.73 0.19 -17.36
N GLU A 67 3.88 -0.15 -16.41
CA GLU A 67 2.47 0.18 -16.45
C GLU A 67 2.09 0.91 -15.15
N PHE A 68 1.70 2.18 -15.25
CA PHE A 68 0.99 2.82 -14.16
C PHE A 68 -0.46 2.34 -14.19
N SER A 69 -0.75 1.42 -13.33
CA SER A 69 -2.12 1.04 -13.01
C SER A 69 -2.29 1.31 -11.51
N ILE A 70 -3.42 1.86 -11.13
CA ILE A 70 -3.95 1.51 -9.81
C ILE A 70 -4.13 0.01 -9.97
N GLU A 71 -3.26 -0.79 -9.36
CA GLU A 71 -3.10 -2.21 -9.64
C GLU A 71 -4.27 -2.75 -10.45
N LYS A 72 -4.05 -3.27 -11.66
CA LYS A 72 -5.05 -4.10 -12.29
C LYS A 72 -5.32 -5.18 -11.27
N ARG A 73 -6.31 -4.94 -10.44
CA ARG A 73 -7.02 -6.02 -9.80
C ARG A 73 -7.70 -6.72 -10.95
N SER A 74 -6.94 -7.55 -11.70
CA SER A 74 -7.57 -8.57 -12.50
C SER A 74 -8.36 -9.34 -11.48
N MET A 75 -9.67 -9.04 -11.40
CA MET A 75 -10.57 -9.69 -10.46
C MET A 75 -10.35 -11.17 -10.64
N VAL A 76 -9.75 -11.79 -9.63
CA VAL A 76 -9.56 -13.23 -9.64
C VAL A 76 -10.94 -13.83 -9.41
N PRO A 77 -11.45 -14.66 -10.34
CA PRO A 77 -12.68 -15.39 -10.14
C PRO A 77 -12.60 -16.20 -8.83
N LEU A 78 -13.73 -16.36 -8.14
CA LEU A 78 -13.74 -17.07 -6.86
C LEU A 78 -13.28 -18.53 -6.99
N GLU A 79 -13.52 -19.14 -8.15
CA GLU A 79 -13.08 -20.49 -8.49
C GLU A 79 -11.56 -20.65 -8.58
N ASP A 80 -10.86 -19.58 -8.88
CA ASP A 80 -9.37 -19.54 -8.96
C ASP A 80 -8.71 -19.23 -7.61
N ILE A 81 -9.51 -18.90 -6.59
CA ILE A 81 -9.03 -18.65 -5.23
C ILE A 81 -9.11 -19.97 -4.45
N PRO A 82 -8.01 -20.42 -3.80
CA PRO A 82 -8.01 -21.66 -3.02
C PRO A 82 -9.15 -21.73 -2.00
N VAL A 83 -9.81 -22.86 -1.91
CA VAL A 83 -10.94 -23.07 -0.97
C VAL A 83 -10.53 -22.86 0.47
N ASP A 84 -9.31 -23.25 0.84
CA ASP A 84 -8.77 -23.03 2.19
C ASP A 84 -8.68 -21.54 2.53
N LEU A 85 -8.30 -20.71 1.58
CA LEU A 85 -8.26 -19.26 1.77
C LEU A 85 -9.67 -18.66 1.92
N GLN A 86 -10.62 -19.11 1.11
CA GLN A 86 -12.03 -18.71 1.24
C GLN A 86 -12.59 -19.11 2.62
N ASN A 87 -12.37 -20.35 3.03
CA ASN A 87 -12.80 -20.88 4.31
C ASN A 87 -12.13 -20.17 5.49
N ALA A 88 -10.84 -19.89 5.42
CA ALA A 88 -10.11 -19.17 6.45
C ALA A 88 -10.66 -17.76 6.68
N VAL A 89 -10.99 -17.04 5.61
CA VAL A 89 -11.61 -15.70 5.71
C VAL A 89 -12.99 -15.78 6.35
N VAL A 90 -13.84 -16.68 5.87
CA VAL A 90 -15.19 -16.85 6.43
C VAL A 90 -15.13 -17.28 7.88
N ALA A 91 -14.28 -18.26 8.21
CA ALA A 91 -14.13 -18.76 9.58
C ALA A 91 -13.70 -17.68 10.56
N MET A 92 -12.77 -16.81 10.15
CA MET A 92 -12.12 -15.84 11.03
C MET A 92 -12.86 -14.52 11.13
N GLU A 93 -13.36 -14.00 10.00
CA GLU A 93 -13.93 -12.67 9.90
C GLU A 93 -15.45 -12.67 10.04
N ASP A 94 -16.14 -13.69 9.52
CA ASP A 94 -17.60 -13.69 9.47
C ASP A 94 -18.18 -15.11 9.39
N ARG A 95 -18.18 -15.83 10.50
CA ARG A 95 -18.61 -17.24 10.58
C ARG A 95 -19.99 -17.52 9.99
N ASP A 96 -20.92 -16.57 10.17
CA ASP A 96 -22.30 -16.70 9.72
C ASP A 96 -22.53 -16.02 8.35
N PHE A 97 -21.47 -15.76 7.58
CA PHE A 97 -21.50 -14.97 6.33
C PHE A 97 -22.59 -15.41 5.37
N PHE A 98 -22.74 -16.69 5.14
CA PHE A 98 -23.72 -17.24 4.18
C PHE A 98 -25.18 -17.19 4.68
N SER A 99 -25.42 -16.79 5.94
CA SER A 99 -26.76 -16.88 6.55
C SER A 99 -27.41 -15.53 6.90
N HIS A 100 -26.64 -14.44 6.93
CA HIS A 100 -27.17 -13.13 7.31
C HIS A 100 -27.28 -12.15 6.12
N PRO A 101 -28.18 -11.14 6.17
CA PRO A 101 -28.41 -10.18 5.08
C PRO A 101 -27.47 -8.94 5.17
N GLY A 102 -26.16 -9.14 5.24
CA GLY A 102 -25.15 -8.08 5.28
C GLY A 102 -24.79 -7.56 6.67
N PHE A 103 -25.54 -7.87 7.69
CA PHE A 103 -25.24 -7.56 9.09
C PHE A 103 -25.70 -8.67 10.02
N SER A 104 -24.97 -8.89 11.10
CA SER A 104 -25.27 -9.95 12.08
C SER A 104 -25.83 -9.33 13.37
N ILE A 105 -27.13 -9.46 13.60
CA ILE A 105 -27.77 -9.04 14.86
C ILE A 105 -27.16 -9.83 16.04
N ARG A 106 -26.95 -11.11 15.88
CA ARG A 106 -26.30 -11.98 16.90
C ARG A 106 -24.87 -11.48 17.21
N GLY A 107 -24.11 -11.12 16.18
CA GLY A 107 -22.76 -10.56 16.33
C GLY A 107 -22.76 -9.23 17.09
N ILE A 108 -23.70 -8.34 16.75
CA ILE A 108 -23.85 -7.02 17.43
C ILE A 108 -24.23 -7.21 18.90
N VAL A 109 -25.22 -8.07 19.20
CA VAL A 109 -25.64 -8.33 20.58
C VAL A 109 -24.52 -8.99 21.38
N ARG A 110 -23.84 -9.98 20.81
CA ARG A 110 -22.70 -10.66 21.46
C ARG A 110 -21.57 -9.67 21.78
N ALA A 111 -21.19 -8.84 20.82
CA ALA A 111 -20.12 -7.85 21.01
C ALA A 111 -20.55 -6.80 22.06
N GLY A 112 -21.78 -6.31 22.01
CA GLY A 112 -22.31 -5.35 23.00
C GLY A 112 -22.36 -5.92 24.41
N LEU A 113 -22.76 -7.17 24.59
CA LEU A 113 -22.72 -7.87 25.89
C LEU A 113 -21.29 -8.09 26.37
N TYR A 114 -20.40 -8.48 25.48
CA TYR A 114 -18.98 -8.67 25.84
C TYR A 114 -18.32 -7.36 26.27
N ASP A 115 -18.54 -6.28 25.50
CA ASP A 115 -18.00 -4.95 25.81
C ASP A 115 -18.55 -4.42 27.15
N LEU A 116 -19.84 -4.66 27.42
CA LEU A 116 -20.49 -4.28 28.67
C LEU A 116 -19.91 -5.06 29.88
N LEU A 117 -19.66 -6.37 29.72
CA LEU A 117 -19.13 -7.23 30.77
C LEU A 117 -17.64 -7.06 31.04
N THR A 118 -16.86 -6.73 30.02
CA THR A 118 -15.38 -6.67 30.11
C THR A 118 -14.84 -5.26 30.18
N GLY A 119 -15.65 -4.23 29.90
CA GLY A 119 -15.23 -2.82 29.80
C GLY A 119 -14.23 -2.55 28.67
N ARG A 120 -14.07 -3.48 27.75
CA ARG A 120 -13.08 -3.39 26.64
C ARG A 120 -13.75 -3.63 25.29
N ALA A 121 -13.77 -2.61 24.44
CA ALA A 121 -14.22 -2.71 23.05
C ALA A 121 -13.24 -3.58 22.22
N LYS A 122 -13.35 -4.90 22.30
CA LYS A 122 -12.36 -5.84 21.76
C LYS A 122 -12.90 -6.80 20.69
N GLN A 123 -14.21 -7.01 20.57
CA GLN A 123 -14.78 -7.91 19.58
C GLN A 123 -15.30 -7.17 18.36
N GLY A 124 -14.75 -7.50 17.17
CA GLY A 124 -15.28 -7.04 15.89
C GLY A 124 -16.62 -7.71 15.60
N ALA A 125 -17.68 -6.92 15.47
CA ALA A 125 -19.02 -7.38 15.07
C ALA A 125 -19.33 -7.01 13.60
N SER A 126 -18.31 -6.59 12.83
CA SER A 126 -18.48 -6.19 11.43
C SER A 126 -18.42 -7.41 10.53
N THR A 127 -19.38 -7.53 9.62
CA THR A 127 -19.45 -8.60 8.62
C THR A 127 -18.47 -8.33 7.46
N LEU A 128 -18.21 -9.35 6.63
CA LEU A 128 -17.41 -9.21 5.40
C LEU A 128 -18.00 -8.14 4.47
N THR A 129 -19.33 -8.12 4.32
CA THR A 129 -20.02 -7.13 3.49
C THR A 129 -19.86 -5.69 4.03
N GLN A 130 -19.87 -5.50 5.36
CA GLN A 130 -19.58 -4.21 5.97
C GLN A 130 -18.12 -3.79 5.81
N GLN A 131 -17.18 -4.74 5.87
CA GLN A 131 -15.77 -4.47 5.63
C GLN A 131 -15.53 -4.09 4.17
N LEU A 132 -16.16 -4.78 3.22
CA LEU A 132 -16.14 -4.48 1.80
C LEU A 132 -16.70 -3.07 1.53
N SER A 133 -17.89 -2.76 2.06
CA SER A 133 -18.51 -1.45 1.89
C SER A 133 -17.62 -0.31 2.40
N ARG A 134 -16.92 -0.54 3.51
CA ARG A 134 -15.96 0.41 4.06
C ARG A 134 -14.74 0.61 3.18
N GLY A 135 -14.18 -0.47 2.63
CA GLY A 135 -12.98 -0.43 1.78
C GLY A 135 -13.23 0.27 0.44
N VAL A 136 -14.40 0.03 -0.17
CA VAL A 136 -14.72 0.53 -1.52
C VAL A 136 -15.30 1.94 -1.50
N PHE A 137 -16.20 2.24 -0.55
CA PHE A 137 -17.04 3.44 -0.64
C PHE A 137 -16.78 4.50 0.42
N LEU A 138 -16.17 4.16 1.56
CA LEU A 138 -16.12 5.07 2.70
C LEU A 138 -14.70 5.56 2.99
N THR A 139 -14.54 6.88 3.00
CA THR A 139 -13.32 7.59 3.39
C THR A 139 -13.39 8.06 4.86
N GLN A 140 -12.60 9.05 5.26
CA GLN A 140 -12.46 9.51 6.63
C GLN A 140 -13.69 10.27 7.16
N GLU A 141 -14.68 9.54 7.66
CA GLU A 141 -15.87 10.12 8.31
C GLU A 141 -15.90 9.88 9.83
N LYS A 142 -16.77 10.62 10.55
CA LYS A 142 -17.00 10.40 11.98
C LYS A 142 -17.51 8.98 12.24
N LYS A 143 -16.93 8.29 13.21
CA LYS A 143 -17.09 6.85 13.47
C LYS A 143 -18.55 6.35 13.48
N LEU A 144 -19.49 7.07 14.11
CA LEU A 144 -20.89 6.65 14.20
C LEU A 144 -21.64 6.74 12.86
N ILE A 145 -21.50 7.87 12.15
CA ILE A 145 -22.13 8.10 10.85
C ILE A 145 -21.62 7.07 9.84
N ARG A 146 -20.31 6.88 9.80
CA ARG A 146 -19.68 5.85 8.98
C ARG A 146 -20.27 4.47 9.26
N LYS A 147 -20.46 4.09 10.53
CA LYS A 147 -21.00 2.76 10.88
C LYS A 147 -22.44 2.56 10.41
N ILE A 148 -23.27 3.60 10.45
CA ILE A 148 -24.63 3.55 9.90
C ILE A 148 -24.57 3.39 8.37
N ARG A 149 -23.73 4.15 7.69
CA ARG A 149 -23.54 4.05 6.24
C ARG A 149 -22.99 2.68 5.82
N GLU A 150 -22.03 2.12 6.56
CA GLU A 150 -21.53 0.75 6.35
C GLU A 150 -22.66 -0.28 6.35
N ILE A 151 -23.61 -0.19 7.31
CA ILE A 151 -24.74 -1.12 7.40
C ILE A 151 -25.70 -0.93 6.22
N ILE A 152 -26.04 0.29 5.86
CA ILE A 152 -26.94 0.58 4.73
C ILE A 152 -26.34 0.08 3.42
N LEU A 153 -25.07 0.40 3.17
CA LEU A 153 -24.34 -0.08 1.99
C LEU A 153 -24.24 -1.60 1.97
N ALA A 154 -23.98 -2.24 3.12
CA ALA A 154 -23.93 -3.69 3.20
C ALA A 154 -25.27 -4.33 2.82
N ILE A 155 -26.40 -3.75 3.24
CA ILE A 155 -27.74 -4.24 2.84
C ILE A 155 -27.95 -4.06 1.33
N GLN A 156 -27.53 -2.92 0.76
CA GLN A 156 -27.65 -2.67 -0.67
C GLN A 156 -26.79 -3.63 -1.51
N ILE A 157 -25.55 -3.89 -1.06
CA ILE A 157 -24.64 -4.86 -1.69
C ILE A 157 -25.25 -6.25 -1.67
N GLU A 158 -25.78 -6.70 -0.55
CA GLU A 158 -26.43 -8.01 -0.42
C GLU A 158 -27.73 -8.17 -1.24
N HIS A 159 -28.36 -7.05 -1.58
CA HIS A 159 -29.50 -7.05 -2.50
C HIS A 159 -29.11 -7.20 -3.97
N GLN A 160 -27.91 -6.74 -4.32
CA GLN A 160 -27.43 -6.66 -5.69
C GLN A 160 -26.53 -7.84 -6.05
N PHE A 161 -25.72 -8.30 -5.11
CA PHE A 161 -24.71 -9.34 -5.32
C PHE A 161 -25.01 -10.59 -4.50
N SER A 162 -24.72 -11.76 -5.07
CA SER A 162 -24.76 -13.03 -4.33
C SER A 162 -23.63 -13.11 -3.30
N LYS A 163 -23.76 -13.97 -2.32
CA LYS A 163 -22.70 -14.21 -1.32
C LYS A 163 -21.36 -14.59 -1.93
N ARG A 164 -21.36 -15.34 -3.01
CA ARG A 164 -20.13 -15.72 -3.71
C ARG A 164 -19.47 -14.52 -4.40
N GLU A 165 -20.26 -13.66 -5.03
CA GLU A 165 -19.74 -12.42 -5.63
C GLU A 165 -19.22 -11.46 -4.57
N ILE A 166 -19.90 -11.32 -3.43
CA ILE A 166 -19.42 -10.50 -2.30
C ILE A 166 -18.09 -11.02 -1.76
N LEU A 167 -17.95 -12.34 -1.59
CA LEU A 167 -16.70 -12.95 -1.15
C LEU A 167 -15.57 -12.74 -2.17
N GLN A 168 -15.87 -12.89 -3.46
CA GLN A 168 -14.93 -12.61 -4.55
C GLN A 168 -14.46 -11.17 -4.50
N LEU A 169 -15.38 -10.22 -4.42
CA LEU A 169 -15.08 -8.79 -4.31
C LEU A 169 -14.20 -8.51 -3.08
N TYR A 170 -14.56 -9.07 -1.92
CA TYR A 170 -13.81 -8.89 -0.69
C TYR A 170 -12.36 -9.39 -0.81
N LEU A 171 -12.17 -10.61 -1.30
CA LEU A 171 -10.84 -11.22 -1.47
C LEU A 171 -9.96 -10.48 -2.48
N ASN A 172 -10.58 -9.80 -3.45
CA ASN A 172 -9.87 -8.97 -4.41
C ASN A 172 -9.56 -7.53 -3.88
N GLU A 173 -10.30 -7.07 -2.86
CA GLU A 173 -10.20 -5.69 -2.37
C GLU A 173 -9.43 -5.52 -1.06
N ILE A 174 -9.36 -6.57 -0.23
CA ILE A 174 -8.80 -6.47 1.11
C ILE A 174 -7.33 -6.06 1.13
N TYR A 175 -6.98 -5.08 1.97
CA TYR A 175 -5.59 -4.68 2.19
C TYR A 175 -4.88 -5.64 3.14
N LEU A 176 -3.77 -6.22 2.69
CA LEU A 176 -3.00 -7.24 3.40
C LEU A 176 -1.58 -6.76 3.81
N GLY A 177 -1.33 -5.45 3.71
CA GLY A 177 -0.04 -4.88 4.10
C GLY A 177 0.99 -4.83 2.97
N SER A 178 2.11 -4.13 3.21
CA SER A 178 3.22 -3.99 2.25
C SER A 178 2.79 -3.52 0.85
N GLY A 179 1.70 -2.73 0.77
CA GLY A 179 1.11 -2.28 -0.49
C GLY A 179 0.26 -3.33 -1.22
N ALA A 180 0.05 -4.52 -0.66
CA ALA A 180 -0.73 -5.57 -1.30
C ALA A 180 -2.23 -5.41 -1.03
N TYR A 181 -3.00 -5.19 -2.08
CA TYR A 181 -4.45 -5.20 -2.11
C TYR A 181 -4.94 -6.43 -2.85
N GLY A 182 -5.84 -7.19 -2.23
CA GLY A 182 -6.32 -8.48 -2.72
C GLY A 182 -5.35 -9.64 -2.47
N VAL A 183 -5.91 -10.84 -2.46
CA VAL A 183 -5.17 -12.06 -2.10
C VAL A 183 -4.10 -12.45 -3.12
N LYS A 184 -4.32 -12.12 -4.41
CA LYS A 184 -3.34 -12.42 -5.47
C LYS A 184 -2.06 -11.59 -5.31
N ALA A 185 -2.22 -10.28 -5.07
CA ALA A 185 -1.08 -9.40 -4.81
C ALA A 185 -0.34 -9.81 -3.53
N ALA A 186 -1.08 -10.21 -2.50
CA ALA A 186 -0.49 -10.68 -1.25
C ALA A 186 0.28 -12.01 -1.42
N ALA A 187 -0.27 -12.99 -2.15
CA ALA A 187 0.42 -14.25 -2.45
C ALA A 187 1.77 -13.99 -3.16
N LYS A 188 1.76 -13.08 -4.14
CA LYS A 188 2.98 -12.67 -4.84
C LYS A 188 3.95 -11.93 -3.93
N LYS A 189 3.43 -11.02 -3.09
CA LYS A 189 4.25 -10.15 -2.22
C LYS A 189 4.93 -10.92 -1.09
N TYR A 190 4.20 -11.85 -0.46
CA TYR A 190 4.70 -12.56 0.72
C TYR A 190 5.43 -13.87 0.38
N PHE A 191 5.01 -14.56 -0.71
CA PHE A 191 5.51 -15.90 -1.03
C PHE A 191 6.10 -16.03 -2.43
N ASN A 192 5.92 -15.03 -3.30
CA ASN A 192 6.25 -15.09 -4.74
C ASN A 192 5.57 -16.27 -5.47
N LYS A 193 4.34 -16.61 -5.06
CA LYS A 193 3.53 -17.71 -5.58
C LYS A 193 2.29 -17.22 -6.31
N GLU A 194 1.77 -18.07 -7.22
CA GLU A 194 0.41 -17.94 -7.70
C GLU A 194 -0.57 -18.47 -6.63
N LEU A 195 -1.85 -18.07 -6.71
CA LEU A 195 -2.84 -18.45 -5.70
C LEU A 195 -3.01 -19.97 -5.56
N SER A 196 -2.98 -20.69 -6.69
CA SER A 196 -3.09 -22.16 -6.72
C SER A 196 -1.94 -22.91 -6.03
N GLU A 197 -0.84 -22.23 -5.76
CA GLU A 197 0.36 -22.80 -5.13
C GLU A 197 0.40 -22.55 -3.62
N LEU A 198 -0.58 -21.80 -3.09
CA LEU A 198 -0.63 -21.50 -1.65
C LEU A 198 -0.96 -22.76 -0.85
N THR A 199 -0.21 -22.98 0.22
CA THR A 199 -0.52 -23.99 1.23
C THR A 199 -1.61 -23.49 2.19
N THR A 200 -2.22 -24.40 2.95
CA THR A 200 -3.19 -24.05 4.00
C THR A 200 -2.58 -23.12 5.06
N GLY A 201 -1.31 -23.34 5.43
CA GLY A 201 -0.60 -22.48 6.37
C GLY A 201 -0.35 -21.07 5.82
N GLU A 202 0.01 -20.95 4.56
CA GLU A 202 0.20 -19.66 3.87
C GLU A 202 -1.13 -18.91 3.71
N ALA A 203 -2.21 -19.60 3.34
CA ALA A 203 -3.56 -19.04 3.29
C ALA A 203 -4.00 -18.49 4.66
N ALA A 204 -3.78 -19.26 5.72
CA ALA A 204 -4.07 -18.83 7.08
C ALA A 204 -3.21 -17.64 7.53
N LEU A 205 -1.94 -17.55 7.10
CA LEU A 205 -1.09 -16.39 7.35
C LEU A 205 -1.66 -15.13 6.70
N LEU A 206 -2.05 -15.18 5.43
CA LEU A 206 -2.65 -14.03 4.74
C LEU A 206 -3.91 -13.53 5.48
N VAL A 207 -4.78 -14.44 5.90
CA VAL A 207 -5.97 -14.08 6.69
C VAL A 207 -5.59 -13.49 8.06
N GLY A 208 -4.55 -13.99 8.65
CA GLY A 208 -3.99 -13.48 9.89
C GLY A 208 -3.56 -12.00 9.82
N LEU A 209 -3.18 -11.51 8.64
CA LEU A 209 -2.76 -10.11 8.43
C LEU A 209 -3.94 -9.12 8.49
N ILE A 210 -5.16 -9.53 8.13
CA ILE A 210 -6.32 -8.66 7.91
C ILE A 210 -6.54 -7.60 9.01
N PRO A 211 -6.58 -7.94 10.31
CA PRO A 211 -6.93 -6.96 11.34
C PRO A 211 -5.87 -5.89 11.59
N ALA A 212 -4.59 -6.19 11.33
CA ALA A 212 -3.49 -5.25 11.53
C ALA A 212 -2.24 -5.68 10.73
N PRO A 213 -2.22 -5.45 9.40
CA PRO A 213 -1.19 -5.99 8.52
C PRO A 213 0.25 -5.57 8.91
N GLY A 214 0.46 -4.34 9.35
CA GLY A 214 1.78 -3.89 9.82
C GLY A 214 2.25 -4.61 11.09
N ARG A 215 1.32 -4.89 12.02
CA ARG A 215 1.64 -5.59 13.29
C ARG A 215 1.93 -7.07 13.11
N TYR A 216 1.20 -7.73 12.20
CA TYR A 216 1.32 -9.17 11.94
C TYR A 216 2.19 -9.48 10.72
N ASN A 217 2.95 -8.50 10.20
CA ASN A 217 3.88 -8.69 9.10
C ASN A 217 4.93 -9.76 9.49
N PRO A 218 5.05 -10.87 8.75
CA PRO A 218 5.96 -11.97 9.09
C PRO A 218 7.43 -11.55 9.04
N PHE A 219 7.80 -10.57 8.21
CA PHE A 219 9.17 -10.08 8.09
C PHE A 219 9.58 -9.17 9.26
N ALA A 220 8.63 -8.39 9.80
CA ALA A 220 8.88 -7.48 10.92
C ALA A 220 8.64 -8.14 12.28
N ASN A 221 7.62 -9.00 12.40
CA ASN A 221 7.17 -9.58 13.66
C ASN A 221 6.82 -11.07 13.50
N PRO A 222 7.79 -11.96 13.21
CA PRO A 222 7.54 -13.37 12.89
C PRO A 222 6.80 -14.12 14.01
N THR A 223 7.11 -13.84 15.27
CA THR A 223 6.44 -14.47 16.42
C THR A 223 4.95 -14.13 16.47
N LEU A 224 4.58 -12.86 16.28
CA LEU A 224 3.18 -12.45 16.27
C LEU A 224 2.45 -12.95 15.02
N ALA A 225 3.13 -12.98 13.88
CA ALA A 225 2.60 -13.54 12.64
C ALA A 225 2.30 -15.04 12.81
N LYS A 226 3.21 -15.81 13.39
CA LYS A 226 3.01 -17.23 13.70
C LYS A 226 1.81 -17.45 14.62
N GLN A 227 1.75 -16.74 15.73
CA GLN A 227 0.63 -16.84 16.67
C GLN A 227 -0.71 -16.54 16.00
N ARG A 228 -0.74 -15.55 15.11
CA ARG A 228 -1.95 -15.17 14.41
C ARG A 228 -2.35 -16.18 13.35
N ARG A 229 -1.41 -16.73 12.58
CA ARG A 229 -1.62 -17.84 11.64
C ARG A 229 -2.19 -19.05 12.35
N ASP A 230 -1.53 -19.46 13.46
CA ASP A 230 -1.92 -20.64 14.22
C ASP A 230 -3.33 -20.49 14.80
N LEU A 231 -3.72 -19.28 15.24
CA LEU A 231 -5.11 -18.98 15.65
C LEU A 231 -6.11 -19.14 14.51
N VAL A 232 -5.79 -18.69 13.28
CA VAL A 232 -6.65 -18.85 12.11
C VAL A 232 -6.86 -20.35 11.84
N LEU A 233 -5.79 -21.14 11.83
CA LEU A 233 -5.82 -22.58 11.64
C LEU A 233 -6.67 -23.30 12.70
N GLU A 234 -6.55 -22.90 13.97
CA GLU A 234 -7.37 -23.43 15.06
C GLU A 234 -8.87 -23.15 14.85
N VAL A 235 -9.20 -21.92 14.42
CA VAL A 235 -10.58 -21.53 14.13
C VAL A 235 -11.13 -22.30 12.93
N MET A 236 -10.32 -22.52 11.88
CA MET A 236 -10.71 -23.36 10.74
C MET A 236 -11.01 -24.80 11.17
N HIS A 237 -10.14 -25.38 12.01
CA HIS A 237 -10.35 -26.73 12.55
C HIS A 237 -11.61 -26.81 13.44
N GLN A 238 -11.82 -25.87 14.35
CA GLN A 238 -13.02 -25.82 15.22
C GLN A 238 -14.31 -25.71 14.43
N GLN A 239 -14.26 -25.18 13.20
CA GLN A 239 -15.41 -25.10 12.30
C GLN A 239 -15.46 -26.23 11.25
N ASN A 240 -14.60 -27.25 11.39
CA ASN A 240 -14.51 -28.43 10.53
C ASN A 240 -14.15 -28.10 9.05
N TYR A 241 -13.44 -27.01 8.80
CA TYR A 241 -12.89 -26.71 7.47
C TYR A 241 -11.60 -27.48 7.17
N ILE A 242 -10.84 -27.82 8.20
CA ILE A 242 -9.65 -28.67 8.11
C ILE A 242 -9.65 -29.75 9.17
N SER A 243 -9.04 -30.89 8.88
CA SER A 243 -8.83 -31.99 9.82
C SER A 243 -7.74 -31.68 10.85
N GLN A 244 -7.62 -32.51 11.90
CA GLN A 244 -6.53 -32.38 12.88
C GLN A 244 -5.16 -32.60 12.24
N GLU A 245 -5.04 -33.52 11.30
CA GLU A 245 -3.78 -33.80 10.57
C GLU A 245 -3.34 -32.61 9.74
N GLU A 246 -4.26 -31.95 9.01
CA GLU A 246 -4.00 -30.75 8.24
C GLU A 246 -3.62 -29.57 9.15
N LEU A 247 -4.27 -29.42 10.30
CA LEU A 247 -3.94 -28.42 11.30
C LEU A 247 -2.48 -28.58 11.77
N ASP A 248 -2.10 -29.80 12.17
CA ASP A 248 -0.77 -30.07 12.71
C ASP A 248 0.31 -29.88 11.65
N LYS A 249 0.03 -30.29 10.41
CA LYS A 249 0.92 -30.06 9.26
C LYS A 249 1.09 -28.56 8.97
N ALA A 250 0.01 -27.81 8.87
CA ALA A 250 0.04 -26.39 8.54
C ALA A 250 0.73 -25.53 9.64
N LYS A 251 0.62 -25.92 10.92
CA LYS A 251 1.33 -25.26 12.02
C LYS A 251 2.84 -25.47 11.97
N GLN A 252 3.32 -26.56 11.35
CA GLN A 252 4.75 -26.86 11.18
C GLN A 252 5.37 -26.14 9.98
N GLU A 253 4.57 -25.59 9.07
CA GLU A 253 5.09 -24.85 7.92
C GLU A 253 5.92 -23.64 8.38
N PRO A 254 7.07 -23.38 7.75
CA PRO A 254 7.88 -22.22 8.08
C PRO A 254 7.17 -20.93 7.64
N LEU A 255 7.45 -19.84 8.33
CA LEU A 255 7.07 -18.51 7.84
C LEU A 255 8.06 -18.03 6.78
N PRO A 256 7.64 -17.14 5.89
CA PRO A 256 8.58 -16.48 4.98
C PRO A 256 9.55 -15.60 5.81
N GLU A 257 10.84 -15.83 5.66
CA GLU A 257 11.89 -15.13 6.43
C GLU A 257 12.23 -13.76 5.84
N LYS A 258 12.19 -13.66 4.53
CA LYS A 258 12.53 -12.42 3.80
C LYS A 258 11.47 -12.17 2.72
N PRO A 259 11.18 -10.89 2.41
CA PRO A 259 10.38 -10.60 1.24
C PRO A 259 11.01 -11.26 0.03
N PRO A 260 10.23 -11.95 -0.81
CA PRO A 260 10.77 -12.45 -2.06
C PRO A 260 11.43 -11.29 -2.81
N VAL A 261 12.67 -11.50 -3.23
CA VAL A 261 13.33 -10.54 -4.12
C VAL A 261 12.57 -10.63 -5.43
N ALA A 262 11.62 -9.74 -5.64
CA ALA A 262 11.12 -9.51 -6.98
C ALA A 262 12.34 -9.08 -7.79
N GLU A 263 12.65 -9.76 -8.90
CA GLU A 263 13.59 -9.19 -9.87
C GLU A 263 13.02 -7.82 -10.24
N THR A 264 13.59 -6.79 -9.65
CA THR A 264 13.13 -5.43 -9.87
C THR A 264 13.37 -5.13 -11.34
N ALA A 265 12.30 -4.95 -12.11
CA ALA A 265 12.45 -4.61 -13.52
C ALA A 265 13.38 -3.39 -13.64
N PRO A 266 14.32 -3.40 -14.58
CA PRO A 266 15.28 -2.31 -14.71
C PRO A 266 14.58 -0.97 -14.94
N GLY A 267 15.19 0.12 -14.50
CA GLY A 267 14.72 1.46 -14.75
C GLY A 267 13.76 2.04 -13.70
N GLN A 268 13.64 1.45 -12.51
CA GLN A 268 12.72 1.93 -11.47
C GLN A 268 12.98 3.38 -11.07
N TYR A 269 14.24 3.80 -10.93
CA TYR A 269 14.60 5.21 -10.69
C TYR A 269 14.15 6.14 -11.81
N PHE A 270 14.21 5.68 -13.06
CA PHE A 270 13.74 6.43 -14.21
C PHE A 270 12.20 6.52 -14.21
N ILE A 271 11.51 5.43 -13.95
CA ILE A 271 10.04 5.38 -13.87
C ILE A 271 9.54 6.31 -12.76
N GLU A 272 10.15 6.25 -11.58
CA GLU A 272 9.78 7.15 -10.47
C GLU A 272 10.07 8.63 -10.83
N HIS A 273 11.15 8.91 -11.52
CA HIS A 273 11.45 10.25 -12.01
C HIS A 273 10.37 10.75 -12.97
N ILE A 274 9.93 9.93 -13.92
CA ILE A 274 8.83 10.24 -14.83
C ILE A 274 7.53 10.48 -14.06
N ARG A 275 7.20 9.63 -13.09
CA ARG A 275 6.03 9.81 -12.23
C ARG A 275 6.04 11.18 -11.53
N ARG A 276 7.15 11.55 -10.90
CA ARG A 276 7.31 12.84 -10.21
C ARG A 276 7.17 14.06 -11.11
N ILE A 277 7.46 13.92 -12.40
CA ILE A 277 7.27 15.01 -13.39
C ILE A 277 5.81 15.06 -13.84
N LEU A 278 5.19 13.92 -14.10
CA LEU A 278 3.87 13.86 -14.73
C LEU A 278 2.73 14.05 -13.73
N GLU A 279 2.87 13.54 -12.51
CA GLU A 279 1.82 13.60 -11.49
C GLU A 279 1.42 15.05 -11.11
N PRO A 280 2.34 15.99 -10.85
CA PRO A 280 1.98 17.39 -10.62
C PRO A 280 1.37 18.09 -11.85
N LYS A 281 1.72 17.62 -13.05
CA LYS A 281 1.30 18.24 -14.30
C LYS A 281 -0.09 17.79 -14.77
N TYR A 282 -0.41 16.54 -14.61
CA TYR A 282 -1.64 15.93 -15.14
C TYR A 282 -2.61 15.46 -14.06
N GLY A 283 -2.16 15.35 -12.82
CA GLY A 283 -2.90 14.80 -11.72
C GLY A 283 -2.75 13.28 -11.59
N MET A 284 -2.90 12.77 -10.37
CA MET A 284 -2.77 11.35 -10.04
C MET A 284 -3.81 10.51 -10.81
N ASP A 285 -5.08 10.93 -10.81
CA ASP A 285 -6.16 10.19 -11.48
C ASP A 285 -5.91 9.99 -12.97
N VAL A 286 -5.41 11.03 -13.66
CA VAL A 286 -5.10 10.94 -15.10
C VAL A 286 -3.94 9.98 -15.35
N LEU A 287 -2.86 10.08 -14.55
CA LEU A 287 -1.70 9.21 -14.69
C LEU A 287 -2.02 7.73 -14.43
N TRP A 288 -2.93 7.45 -13.49
CA TRP A 288 -3.20 6.09 -13.04
C TRP A 288 -4.45 5.45 -13.64
N LYS A 289 -5.41 6.26 -14.19
CA LYS A 289 -6.73 5.75 -14.60
C LYS A 289 -7.06 6.03 -16.07
N ALA A 290 -6.39 7.00 -16.72
CA ALA A 290 -6.81 7.46 -18.05
C ALA A 290 -6.28 6.64 -19.22
N GLY A 291 -5.43 5.65 -19.00
CA GLY A 291 -4.91 4.78 -20.07
C GLY A 291 -3.97 5.49 -21.04
N LEU A 292 -3.11 6.37 -20.53
CA LEU A 292 -2.14 7.09 -21.36
C LEU A 292 -1.08 6.15 -21.95
N ASN A 293 -0.53 6.52 -23.11
CA ASN A 293 0.70 5.94 -23.62
C ASN A 293 1.82 6.98 -23.46
N ILE A 294 2.80 6.69 -22.62
CA ILE A 294 3.94 7.57 -22.31
C ILE A 294 5.16 7.02 -23.04
N TYR A 295 5.62 7.77 -24.03
CA TYR A 295 6.84 7.45 -24.77
C TYR A 295 8.01 8.18 -24.15
N THR A 296 9.05 7.44 -23.79
CA THR A 296 10.23 7.99 -23.11
C THR A 296 11.48 7.91 -23.96
N THR A 297 12.55 8.49 -23.46
CA THR A 297 13.85 8.50 -24.15
C THR A 297 14.82 7.44 -23.61
N VAL A 298 14.43 6.71 -22.57
CA VAL A 298 15.28 5.66 -21.96
C VAL A 298 15.49 4.51 -22.93
N ASP A 299 16.65 3.91 -22.89
CA ASP A 299 16.97 2.65 -23.57
C ASP A 299 17.05 1.56 -22.49
N ILE A 300 16.04 0.71 -22.44
CA ILE A 300 15.90 -0.23 -21.31
C ILE A 300 17.02 -1.28 -21.26
N ASP A 301 17.56 -1.65 -22.39
CA ASP A 301 18.64 -2.63 -22.45
C ASP A 301 19.97 -2.01 -21.98
N GLN A 302 20.22 -0.73 -22.34
CA GLN A 302 21.35 0.03 -21.78
C GLN A 302 21.15 0.33 -20.30
N GLN A 303 19.93 0.60 -19.86
CA GLN A 303 19.58 0.81 -18.46
C GLN A 303 19.91 -0.41 -17.59
N ALA A 304 19.47 -1.59 -18.02
CA ALA A 304 19.76 -2.84 -17.33
C ALA A 304 21.26 -3.14 -17.23
N ALA A 305 22.00 -2.91 -18.33
CA ALA A 305 23.45 -3.06 -18.34
C ALA A 305 24.14 -2.10 -17.38
N ALA A 306 23.69 -0.81 -17.34
CA ALA A 306 24.26 0.19 -16.46
C ALA A 306 24.00 -0.10 -14.97
N GLU A 307 22.80 -0.53 -14.62
CA GLU A 307 22.47 -0.95 -13.24
C GLU A 307 23.34 -2.10 -12.78
N LYS A 308 23.51 -3.12 -13.63
CA LYS A 308 24.39 -4.27 -13.35
C LYS A 308 25.83 -3.83 -13.13
N ILE A 309 26.41 -3.05 -14.07
CA ILE A 309 27.79 -2.57 -13.99
C ILE A 309 28.01 -1.72 -12.73
N MET A 310 27.06 -0.85 -12.40
CA MET A 310 27.17 -0.01 -11.21
C MET A 310 27.15 -0.84 -9.93
N ASN A 311 26.25 -1.82 -9.83
CA ASN A 311 26.16 -2.69 -8.67
C ASN A 311 27.44 -3.53 -8.50
N GLU A 312 27.98 -4.10 -9.58
CA GLU A 312 29.23 -4.84 -9.54
C GLU A 312 30.43 -3.94 -9.13
N ALA A 313 30.45 -2.69 -9.59
CA ALA A 313 31.49 -1.75 -9.22
C ALA A 313 31.39 -1.36 -7.73
N LEU A 314 30.18 -1.02 -7.25
CA LEU A 314 29.96 -0.66 -5.86
C LEU A 314 30.26 -1.81 -4.91
N GLN A 315 29.89 -3.04 -5.27
CA GLN A 315 30.23 -4.23 -4.48
C GLN A 315 31.76 -4.41 -4.36
N ARG A 316 32.49 -4.26 -5.46
CA ARG A 316 33.97 -4.34 -5.43
C ARG A 316 34.57 -3.27 -4.52
N TYR A 317 34.02 -2.07 -4.50
CA TYR A 317 34.46 -1.01 -3.58
C TYR A 317 34.18 -1.35 -2.12
N ASP A 318 33.00 -1.90 -1.82
CA ASP A 318 32.67 -2.33 -0.46
C ASP A 318 33.66 -3.40 0.02
N GLU A 319 33.96 -4.41 -0.81
CA GLU A 319 34.92 -5.47 -0.49
C GLU A 319 36.32 -4.91 -0.23
N GLN A 320 36.75 -3.90 -1.02
CA GLN A 320 38.04 -3.23 -0.83
C GLN A 320 38.09 -2.43 0.49
N VAL A 321 37.01 -1.71 0.80
CA VAL A 321 36.90 -0.96 2.04
C VAL A 321 36.85 -1.87 3.26
N ALA A 322 36.03 -2.93 3.21
CA ALA A 322 35.98 -3.93 4.27
C ALA A 322 37.33 -4.56 4.54
N LYS A 323 38.03 -4.97 3.49
CA LYS A 323 39.39 -5.51 3.60
C LYS A 323 40.39 -4.52 4.17
N GLY A 324 40.26 -3.25 3.80
CA GLY A 324 41.13 -2.17 4.30
C GLY A 324 40.89 -1.83 5.77
N LEU A 325 39.67 -1.95 6.24
CA LEU A 325 39.28 -1.67 7.62
C LEU A 325 39.27 -2.90 8.54
N GLY A 326 39.39 -4.11 7.96
CA GLY A 326 39.35 -5.39 8.71
C GLY A 326 37.95 -5.71 9.28
N ILE A 327 36.91 -5.25 8.60
CA ILE A 327 35.50 -5.48 8.98
C ILE A 327 34.81 -6.43 8.00
N GLU A 328 33.84 -7.19 8.49
CA GLU A 328 32.90 -7.92 7.62
C GLU A 328 31.73 -6.99 7.28
N ILE A 329 31.42 -6.89 5.99
CA ILE A 329 30.22 -6.18 5.54
C ILE A 329 29.10 -7.19 5.38
N ASP A 330 27.99 -7.01 6.12
CA ASP A 330 26.77 -7.78 5.86
C ASP A 330 26.21 -7.34 4.49
N PRO A 331 26.10 -8.25 3.51
CA PRO A 331 25.55 -7.92 2.20
C PRO A 331 24.07 -7.52 2.24
N HIS A 332 23.40 -7.69 3.39
CA HIS A 332 21.99 -7.40 3.58
C HIS A 332 21.69 -6.19 4.47
N ASP A 333 22.74 -5.51 4.97
CA ASP A 333 22.54 -4.31 5.76
C ASP A 333 22.06 -3.17 4.88
N THR A 334 20.74 -3.03 4.85
CA THR A 334 20.03 -1.97 4.15
C THR A 334 19.83 -0.81 5.10
N GLU A 335 20.67 0.20 4.94
CA GLU A 335 20.70 1.38 5.76
C GLU A 335 19.52 2.27 5.79
N ALA A 336 19.50 2.99 6.90
CA ALA A 336 18.67 4.11 7.28
C ALA A 336 18.17 4.97 6.12
N GLU A 337 16.86 5.19 6.10
CA GLU A 337 16.18 6.18 5.30
C GLU A 337 16.90 7.54 5.45
N ALA A 338 17.44 8.04 4.36
CA ALA A 338 17.87 9.43 4.30
C ALA A 338 16.60 10.29 4.38
N THR A 339 16.27 10.74 5.56
CA THR A 339 15.27 11.78 5.76
C THR A 339 15.75 13.08 5.14
N ASP A 340 14.84 13.82 4.51
CA ASP A 340 15.12 15.13 3.88
C ASP A 340 15.52 16.23 4.90
N GLU A 341 15.66 15.90 6.18
CA GLU A 341 16.07 16.81 7.24
C GLU A 341 17.53 16.55 7.60
N GLU A 342 18.36 17.56 7.34
CA GLU A 342 19.73 17.66 7.87
C GLU A 342 19.65 17.89 9.39
N GLU A 343 19.37 16.86 10.18
CA GLU A 343 19.74 16.87 11.59
C GLU A 343 21.22 16.57 11.70
N GLU A 344 21.94 17.46 12.37
CA GLU A 344 23.36 17.27 12.76
C GLU A 344 23.46 15.98 13.56
N ALA A 345 23.87 14.90 12.90
CA ALA A 345 24.03 13.59 13.54
C ALA A 345 25.19 13.66 14.54
N GLU A 346 24.90 13.42 15.79
CA GLU A 346 25.92 13.15 16.81
C GLU A 346 26.85 12.02 16.34
N PRO A 347 28.16 12.04 16.70
CA PRO A 347 29.11 11.03 16.27
C PRO A 347 28.67 9.64 16.77
N LYS A 348 28.26 8.78 15.85
CA LYS A 348 27.92 7.40 16.12
C LYS A 348 29.16 6.62 16.60
N ASP A 349 28.91 5.64 17.49
CA ASP A 349 29.84 4.67 18.04
C ASP A 349 30.83 4.15 16.95
N PRO A 350 32.15 4.10 17.24
CA PRO A 350 33.14 3.55 16.31
C PRO A 350 32.95 2.08 15.92
N GLN A 351 32.02 1.37 16.55
CA GLN A 351 31.57 0.01 16.20
C GLN A 351 30.30 0.02 15.34
N ALA A 352 29.76 1.19 15.00
CA ALA A 352 28.62 1.30 14.12
C ALA A 352 29.01 0.89 12.70
N GLU A 353 28.23 0.01 12.14
CA GLU A 353 28.25 -0.52 10.78
C GLU A 353 28.64 0.52 9.73
N TYR A 354 29.59 0.19 8.87
CA TYR A 354 30.05 1.07 7.81
C TYR A 354 28.95 1.18 6.73
N PRO A 355 28.44 2.39 6.44
CA PRO A 355 27.36 2.54 5.48
C PRO A 355 27.83 2.12 4.07
N ARG A 356 27.04 1.27 3.42
CA ARG A 356 27.33 0.79 2.07
C ARG A 356 27.42 1.95 1.10
N LEU A 357 28.46 1.95 0.27
CA LEU A 357 28.68 3.01 -0.71
C LEU A 357 27.53 3.09 -1.71
N GLN A 358 27.03 4.28 -1.96
CA GLN A 358 25.98 4.57 -2.93
C GLN A 358 26.56 5.34 -4.13
N GLY A 359 25.90 5.24 -5.28
CA GLY A 359 26.32 5.92 -6.49
C GLY A 359 25.15 6.37 -7.35
N ALA A 360 25.42 7.22 -8.32
CA ALA A 360 24.46 7.64 -9.33
C ALA A 360 25.13 7.70 -10.70
N PHE A 361 24.35 7.40 -11.75
CA PHE A 361 24.84 7.33 -13.10
C PHE A 361 23.79 7.81 -14.09
N MET A 362 24.19 8.68 -15.03
CA MET A 362 23.31 9.18 -16.08
C MET A 362 24.01 9.18 -17.42
N VAL A 363 23.36 8.68 -18.46
CA VAL A 363 23.78 8.79 -19.85
C VAL A 363 22.84 9.67 -20.62
N ARG A 364 23.40 10.66 -21.32
CA ARG A 364 22.65 11.55 -22.22
C ARG A 364 23.17 11.47 -23.64
N ASP A 365 22.25 11.52 -24.57
CA ASP A 365 22.57 11.69 -25.98
C ASP A 365 23.13 13.09 -26.24
N VAL A 366 24.31 13.16 -26.83
CA VAL A 366 25.05 14.43 -27.00
C VAL A 366 24.32 15.41 -27.93
N LYS A 367 23.62 14.91 -28.95
CA LYS A 367 22.97 15.74 -29.96
C LYS A 367 21.59 16.23 -29.51
N SER A 368 20.79 15.32 -28.96
CA SER A 368 19.41 15.60 -28.56
C SER A 368 19.27 16.02 -27.10
N GLY A 369 20.26 15.75 -26.26
CA GLY A 369 20.18 15.91 -24.81
C GLY A 369 19.29 14.89 -24.12
N ALA A 370 18.75 13.92 -24.84
CA ALA A 370 17.83 12.91 -24.29
C ALA A 370 18.53 12.00 -23.28
N VAL A 371 17.87 11.73 -22.16
CA VAL A 371 18.35 10.80 -21.14
C VAL A 371 18.11 9.36 -21.64
N ARG A 372 19.18 8.58 -21.76
CA ARG A 372 19.18 7.19 -22.20
C ARG A 372 19.22 6.22 -21.03
N VAL A 373 19.91 6.61 -19.96
CA VAL A 373 20.09 5.82 -18.74
C VAL A 373 19.99 6.74 -17.53
N LEU A 374 19.35 6.29 -16.48
CA LEU A 374 19.27 6.98 -15.19
C LEU A 374 19.28 5.98 -14.05
N VAL A 375 20.40 5.89 -13.34
CA VAL A 375 20.58 5.06 -12.15
C VAL A 375 20.75 5.97 -10.95
N GLY A 376 19.88 5.87 -9.95
CA GLY A 376 19.83 6.79 -8.80
C GLY A 376 20.41 6.20 -7.52
N GLY A 377 20.79 4.92 -7.50
CA GLY A 377 21.31 4.20 -6.35
C GLY A 377 21.59 2.75 -6.68
N ARG A 378 22.00 1.94 -5.72
CA ARG A 378 22.22 0.49 -5.88
C ARG A 378 20.95 -0.24 -6.26
N GLY A 379 19.91 -0.06 -5.47
CA GLY A 379 18.61 -0.69 -5.64
C GLY A 379 17.50 0.26 -5.24
N PHE A 380 16.45 0.28 -6.06
CA PHE A 380 15.26 1.11 -5.78
C PHE A 380 14.50 0.61 -4.55
N ASP A 381 14.59 -0.69 -4.27
CA ASP A 381 13.98 -1.32 -3.10
C ASP A 381 14.75 -0.99 -1.80
N GLU A 382 16.07 -0.79 -1.91
CA GLU A 382 16.90 -0.38 -0.78
C GLU A 382 16.71 1.10 -0.45
N SER A 383 16.69 1.96 -1.46
CA SER A 383 16.53 3.41 -1.30
C SER A 383 15.82 4.01 -2.49
N LYS A 384 14.67 4.65 -2.24
CA LYS A 384 13.90 5.37 -3.27
C LYS A 384 14.49 6.73 -3.61
N PHE A 385 15.48 7.20 -2.86
CA PHE A 385 16.14 8.46 -3.08
C PHE A 385 17.01 8.44 -4.34
N ASN A 386 16.59 9.18 -5.36
CA ASN A 386 17.28 9.25 -6.64
C ASN A 386 18.45 10.24 -6.58
N ARG A 387 19.66 9.74 -6.32
CA ARG A 387 20.85 10.56 -6.16
C ARG A 387 21.26 11.30 -7.44
N ALA A 388 20.83 10.80 -8.62
CA ALA A 388 21.11 11.48 -9.89
C ALA A 388 20.28 12.76 -10.08
N THR A 389 19.07 12.86 -9.46
CA THR A 389 18.15 13.99 -9.68
C THR A 389 17.77 14.76 -8.43
N GLN A 390 17.95 14.18 -7.24
CA GLN A 390 17.53 14.76 -5.96
C GLN A 390 18.71 15.18 -5.09
N ALA A 391 19.87 14.50 -5.19
CA ALA A 391 21.01 14.82 -4.34
C ALA A 391 21.56 16.20 -4.66
N LYS A 392 21.70 17.01 -3.63
CA LYS A 392 22.40 18.30 -3.69
C LYS A 392 23.82 18.09 -3.20
N ARG A 393 24.79 18.17 -4.10
CA ARG A 393 26.21 17.98 -3.78
C ARG A 393 27.05 19.13 -4.36
N GLN A 394 28.12 19.49 -3.65
CA GLN A 394 29.07 20.47 -4.12
C GLN A 394 29.79 19.92 -5.37
N PRO A 395 29.80 20.68 -6.50
CA PRO A 395 30.39 20.18 -7.75
C PRO A 395 31.91 20.09 -7.70
N GLY A 396 32.55 20.82 -6.84
CA GLY A 396 34.03 20.87 -6.73
C GLY A 396 34.67 21.12 -8.08
N SER A 397 35.74 20.41 -8.39
CA SER A 397 36.50 20.54 -9.65
C SER A 397 35.71 20.14 -10.90
N SER A 398 34.59 19.45 -10.79
CA SER A 398 33.71 19.17 -11.93
C SER A 398 33.08 20.40 -12.55
N PHE A 399 33.15 21.56 -11.86
CA PHE A 399 32.69 22.85 -12.37
C PHE A 399 33.72 23.53 -13.30
N LYS A 400 34.99 23.15 -13.23
CA LYS A 400 36.07 23.79 -14.02
C LYS A 400 35.82 23.79 -15.54
N PRO A 401 35.32 22.74 -16.19
CA PRO A 401 35.01 22.76 -17.62
C PRO A 401 34.08 23.90 -18.02
N TYR A 402 33.09 24.23 -17.20
CA TYR A 402 32.15 25.33 -17.47
C TYR A 402 32.85 26.69 -17.39
N VAL A 403 33.79 26.88 -16.46
CA VAL A 403 34.61 28.09 -16.36
C VAL A 403 35.50 28.25 -17.60
N TRP A 404 36.12 27.16 -18.06
CA TRP A 404 36.94 27.16 -19.27
C TRP A 404 36.13 27.45 -20.53
N MET A 405 34.94 26.83 -20.66
CA MET A 405 34.06 27.11 -21.79
C MET A 405 33.63 28.58 -21.82
N ALA A 406 33.24 29.17 -20.70
CA ALA A 406 32.89 30.57 -20.60
C ALA A 406 34.07 31.51 -20.93
N ALA A 407 35.30 31.13 -20.56
CA ALA A 407 36.49 31.84 -20.95
C ALA A 407 36.74 31.79 -22.47
N LEU A 408 36.63 30.61 -23.08
CA LEU A 408 36.75 30.43 -24.53
C LEU A 408 35.73 31.25 -25.31
N GLU A 409 34.47 31.27 -24.86
CA GLU A 409 33.41 32.09 -25.46
C GLU A 409 33.68 33.59 -25.38
N LYS A 410 34.44 34.03 -24.38
CA LYS A 410 34.91 35.42 -24.21
C LYS A 410 36.21 35.71 -24.97
N GLY A 411 36.68 34.80 -25.81
CA GLY A 411 37.85 34.98 -26.66
C GLY A 411 39.19 34.64 -25.98
N TYR A 412 39.15 34.07 -24.76
CA TYR A 412 40.34 33.48 -24.18
C TYR A 412 40.79 32.24 -24.95
N THR A 413 42.06 31.94 -24.94
CA THR A 413 42.63 30.76 -25.59
C THR A 413 43.36 29.92 -24.55
N PRO A 414 43.68 28.64 -24.84
CA PRO A 414 44.54 27.85 -23.95
C PRO A 414 45.90 28.43 -23.66
N ALA A 415 46.38 29.36 -24.51
CA ALA A 415 47.64 30.10 -24.33
C ALA A 415 47.50 31.42 -23.59
N THR A 416 46.28 31.80 -23.19
CA THR A 416 46.07 33.08 -22.47
C THR A 416 46.66 32.99 -21.07
N LEU A 417 47.56 33.91 -20.77
CA LEU A 417 48.16 34.03 -19.44
C LEU A 417 47.19 34.65 -18.46
N VAL A 418 46.93 33.98 -17.38
CA VAL A 418 46.11 34.45 -16.26
C VAL A 418 47.01 34.67 -15.05
N LYS A 419 46.90 35.80 -14.41
CA LYS A 419 47.64 36.10 -13.18
C LYS A 419 46.97 35.37 -12.01
N ASP A 420 47.72 34.51 -11.33
CA ASP A 420 47.31 33.87 -10.08
C ASP A 420 47.68 34.80 -8.91
N LEU A 421 46.81 35.75 -8.62
CA LEU A 421 46.99 36.73 -7.53
C LEU A 421 45.80 36.65 -6.58
N PRO A 422 46.03 36.88 -5.27
CA PRO A 422 44.91 37.02 -4.32
C PRO A 422 43.96 38.14 -4.78
N THR A 423 42.68 37.77 -5.02
CA THR A 423 41.66 38.73 -5.46
C THR A 423 40.66 38.91 -4.33
N MET A 424 40.48 40.12 -3.84
CA MET A 424 39.40 40.46 -2.93
C MET A 424 38.17 40.83 -3.74
N PHE A 425 37.07 40.16 -3.44
CA PHE A 425 35.72 40.53 -3.92
C PHE A 425 35.07 41.40 -2.85
N TYR A 426 34.63 42.62 -3.22
CA TYR A 426 33.91 43.57 -2.38
C TYR A 426 32.40 43.42 -2.62
#